data_bf6025da584e32691945b4f456f1c702
#
_entry.id   bf6025da584e32691945b4f456f1c702
#
_cell.length_a   1.000
_cell.length_b   1.000
_cell.length_c   1.000
_cell.angle_alpha   90.00
_cell.angle_beta   90.00
_cell.angle_gamma   90.00
#
_symmetry.space_group_name_H-M   'P 1'
#
loop_
_entity.id
_entity.type
_entity.pdbx_description
1 polymer ?
#
loop_
_entity_poly.entity_id
_entity_poly.type
_entity_poly.pdbx_seq_one_letter_code
_entity_poly.pdbx_strand_id
1 'polypeptide(L)'
;CIEVLNTYFNRPDIPVGAPKSEGGVSLTTWHKTKWTEELPARYPHKTAKTSDASDAVKVYRRILSTQPDSSVVVCTIGFFTNLKDLLLSGGDEYSPLSGCDLVAKKVKRVVSMAGLFPEGKEFNVYCDTPASRVVAERWPTEIIFSGFEIGNMIFTGKKLVQMDVKDSPVKDAYSLCFAEGDPNGRMSWDLTAVLVAVKGYEPYYNVERGTFRVVNDEGANSWTPDGKGKDLRLIEKVPAVE
;
A
#
# COMPACT_ATOMS: atom_id res chain seq x y z
N CYS A 1 0.16 -14.14 6.60
CA CYS A 1 -0.28 -14.10 5.20
C CYS A 1 0.82 -13.60 4.25
N ILE A 2 1.47 -12.47 4.53
CA ILE A 2 2.59 -11.96 3.68
C ILE A 2 3.71 -13.01 3.55
N GLU A 3 4.10 -13.67 4.64
CA GLU A 3 5.11 -14.74 4.60
C GLU A 3 4.68 -15.98 3.81
N VAL A 4 3.38 -16.30 3.79
CA VAL A 4 2.83 -17.34 2.91
C VAL A 4 3.13 -17.00 1.45
N LEU A 5 2.81 -15.76 1.04
CA LEU A 5 3.06 -15.29 -0.33
C LEU A 5 4.57 -15.22 -0.64
N ASN A 6 5.37 -14.70 0.27
CA ASN A 6 6.83 -14.69 0.10
C ASN A 6 7.38 -16.11 -0.11
N THR A 7 6.92 -17.07 0.68
CA THR A 7 7.34 -18.48 0.57
C THR A 7 6.88 -19.10 -0.75
N TYR A 8 5.65 -18.86 -1.14
CA TYR A 8 5.10 -19.35 -2.41
C TYR A 8 5.88 -18.84 -3.63
N PHE A 9 6.29 -17.58 -3.61
CA PHE A 9 7.12 -16.98 -4.66
C PHE A 9 8.63 -17.22 -4.49
N ASN A 10 9.02 -18.17 -3.65
CA ASN A 10 10.41 -18.52 -3.36
C ASN A 10 11.26 -17.33 -2.84
N ARG A 11 10.64 -16.45 -2.06
CA ARG A 11 11.28 -15.29 -1.44
C ARG A 11 11.00 -15.22 0.08
N PRO A 12 11.25 -16.31 0.84
CA PRO A 12 11.01 -16.36 2.28
C PRO A 12 11.98 -15.47 3.08
N ASP A 13 12.98 -14.92 2.43
CA ASP A 13 14.02 -14.02 2.97
C ASP A 13 13.56 -12.56 3.05
N ILE A 14 12.48 -12.17 2.36
CA ILE A 14 11.97 -10.79 2.42
C ILE A 14 11.49 -10.47 3.84
N PRO A 15 12.09 -9.45 4.49
CA PRO A 15 11.72 -9.12 5.85
C PRO A 15 10.26 -8.66 5.96
N VAL A 16 9.59 -9.13 7.01
CA VAL A 16 8.21 -8.73 7.33
C VAL A 16 8.22 -8.02 8.67
N GLY A 17 7.53 -6.88 8.73
CA GLY A 17 7.30 -6.10 9.93
C GLY A 17 5.83 -5.81 10.14
N ALA A 18 5.45 -5.55 11.39
CA ALA A 18 4.11 -5.13 11.77
C ALA A 18 4.17 -3.83 12.58
N PRO A 19 3.14 -2.97 12.50
CA PRO A 19 3.06 -1.78 13.36
C PRO A 19 3.06 -2.18 14.83
N LYS A 20 3.73 -1.40 15.67
CA LYS A 20 3.74 -1.55 17.14
C LYS A 20 3.02 -0.38 17.82
N SER A 21 2.74 0.69 17.08
CA SER A 21 1.89 1.78 17.55
C SER A 21 0.40 1.45 17.38
N GLU A 22 -0.43 2.15 18.12
CA GLU A 22 -1.86 2.18 17.87
C GLU A 22 -2.14 3.01 16.61
N GLY A 23 -3.06 2.56 15.78
CA GLY A 23 -3.50 3.26 14.59
C GLY A 23 -4.31 2.36 13.65
N GLY A 24 -5.10 2.99 12.80
CA GLY A 24 -6.03 2.32 11.91
C GLY A 24 -7.25 1.74 12.62
N VAL A 25 -8.10 1.10 11.85
CA VAL A 25 -9.31 0.45 12.34
C VAL A 25 -9.17 -1.07 12.30
N SER A 26 -9.82 -1.75 13.24
CA SER A 26 -9.92 -3.22 13.19
C SER A 26 -10.95 -3.63 12.15
N LEU A 27 -10.53 -4.44 11.18
CA LEU A 27 -11.39 -4.95 10.10
C LEU A 27 -11.90 -6.36 10.37
N THR A 28 -11.86 -6.82 11.61
CA THR A 28 -12.18 -8.21 11.98
C THR A 28 -13.63 -8.63 11.71
N THR A 29 -14.52 -7.68 11.49
CA THR A 29 -15.97 -7.92 11.29
C THR A 29 -16.44 -7.78 9.86
N TRP A 30 -15.60 -7.41 8.91
CA TRP A 30 -16.01 -7.03 7.56
C TRP A 30 -16.37 -8.21 6.65
N HIS A 31 -15.75 -9.37 6.85
CA HIS A 31 -15.97 -10.55 6.02
C HIS A 31 -16.23 -11.79 6.89
N LYS A 32 -17.11 -12.67 6.41
CA LYS A 32 -17.38 -13.96 7.07
C LYS A 32 -16.17 -14.88 6.95
N THR A 33 -15.54 -14.91 5.78
CA THR A 33 -14.35 -15.71 5.52
C THR A 33 -13.15 -14.80 5.34
N LYS A 34 -12.16 -14.96 6.19
CA LYS A 34 -10.97 -14.12 6.19
C LYS A 34 -9.83 -14.84 5.52
N TRP A 35 -9.54 -14.48 4.28
CA TRP A 35 -8.38 -15.03 3.57
C TRP A 35 -7.07 -14.81 4.33
N THR A 36 -6.98 -13.76 5.17
CA THR A 36 -5.83 -13.51 6.05
C THR A 36 -5.72 -14.52 7.20
N GLU A 37 -6.75 -15.27 7.52
CA GLU A 37 -6.75 -16.36 8.50
C GLU A 37 -6.66 -17.72 7.79
N GLU A 38 -7.40 -17.90 6.69
CA GLU A 38 -7.46 -19.15 5.94
C GLU A 38 -6.12 -19.52 5.27
N LEU A 39 -5.44 -18.53 4.65
CA LEU A 39 -4.18 -18.84 3.98
C LEU A 39 -3.07 -19.27 4.94
N PRO A 40 -2.83 -18.60 6.08
CA PRO A 40 -1.87 -19.10 7.07
C PRO A 40 -2.23 -20.48 7.64
N ALA A 41 -3.52 -20.80 7.78
CA ALA A 41 -3.93 -22.12 8.24
C ALA A 41 -3.59 -23.25 7.25
N ARG A 42 -3.46 -22.94 5.94
CA ARG A 42 -3.24 -23.92 4.87
C ARG A 42 -1.82 -23.98 4.34
N TYR A 43 -1.10 -22.87 4.40
CA TYR A 43 0.20 -22.71 3.74
C TYR A 43 1.33 -22.44 4.73
N PRO A 44 2.57 -22.87 4.40
CA PRO A 44 3.71 -22.68 5.29
C PRO A 44 4.07 -21.19 5.46
N HIS A 45 4.39 -20.82 6.68
CA HIS A 45 4.88 -19.50 7.09
C HIS A 45 5.68 -19.63 8.39
N LYS A 46 6.47 -18.60 8.75
CA LYS A 46 7.37 -18.64 9.91
C LYS A 46 6.72 -18.04 11.16
N THR A 47 6.12 -16.87 11.03
CA THR A 47 5.59 -16.09 12.16
C THR A 47 4.19 -16.54 12.51
N ALA A 48 3.99 -17.07 13.71
CA ALA A 48 2.72 -17.62 14.15
C ALA A 48 1.65 -16.54 14.38
N LYS A 49 2.05 -15.40 14.92
CA LYS A 49 1.13 -14.28 15.23
C LYS A 49 1.74 -12.95 14.74
N THR A 50 0.88 -12.02 14.34
CA THR A 50 1.31 -10.66 13.93
C THR A 50 2.09 -9.94 15.03
N SER A 51 1.74 -10.17 16.31
CA SER A 51 2.47 -9.62 17.46
C SER A 51 3.95 -10.04 17.52
N ASP A 52 4.28 -11.22 16.98
CA ASP A 52 5.62 -11.78 16.99
C ASP A 52 6.49 -11.26 15.84
N ALA A 53 5.87 -10.60 14.86
CA ALA A 53 6.59 -9.97 13.76
C ALA A 53 7.49 -8.82 14.27
N SER A 54 8.57 -8.56 13.55
CA SER A 54 9.45 -7.43 13.83
C SER A 54 8.69 -6.11 13.78
N ASP A 55 9.18 -5.10 14.49
CA ASP A 55 8.68 -3.73 14.37
C ASP A 55 8.86 -3.22 12.93
N ALA A 56 7.77 -2.76 12.29
CA ALA A 56 7.79 -2.27 10.92
C ALA A 56 8.75 -1.08 10.75
N VAL A 57 8.82 -0.17 11.72
CA VAL A 57 9.74 0.98 11.67
C VAL A 57 11.19 0.52 11.67
N LYS A 58 11.55 -0.43 12.53
CA LYS A 58 12.90 -1.02 12.55
C LYS A 58 13.25 -1.71 11.24
N VAL A 59 12.30 -2.43 10.64
CA VAL A 59 12.49 -3.07 9.32
C VAL A 59 12.72 -2.00 8.25
N TYR A 60 11.91 -0.94 8.18
CA TYR A 60 12.11 0.17 7.26
C TYR A 60 13.48 0.82 7.43
N ARG A 61 13.83 1.20 8.66
CA ARG A 61 15.09 1.90 8.95
C ARG A 61 16.31 1.06 8.59
N ARG A 62 16.31 -0.22 8.95
CA ARG A 62 17.36 -1.16 8.59
C ARG A 62 17.56 -1.28 7.08
N ILE A 63 16.46 -1.42 6.32
CA ILE A 63 16.51 -1.54 4.87
C ILE A 63 16.99 -0.23 4.25
N LEU A 64 16.36 0.89 4.61
CA LEU A 64 16.68 2.20 4.03
C LEU A 64 18.15 2.60 4.28
N SER A 65 18.67 2.35 5.48
CA SER A 65 20.05 2.71 5.82
C SER A 65 21.09 2.11 4.88
N THR A 66 20.83 0.92 4.35
CA THR A 66 21.75 0.18 3.47
C THR A 66 21.59 0.48 1.98
N GLN A 67 20.55 1.20 1.59
CA GLN A 67 20.30 1.50 0.17
C GLN A 67 21.07 2.75 -0.29
N PRO A 68 21.37 2.87 -1.59
CA PRO A 68 21.86 4.12 -2.18
C PRO A 68 20.87 5.27 -1.96
N ASP A 69 21.38 6.50 -1.96
CA ASP A 69 20.54 7.70 -1.81
C ASP A 69 19.56 7.82 -2.98
N SER A 70 18.34 8.26 -2.71
CA SER A 70 17.26 8.45 -3.69
C SER A 70 16.98 7.25 -4.60
N SER A 71 17.19 6.03 -4.11
CA SER A 71 17.03 4.80 -4.91
C SER A 71 15.76 4.01 -4.60
N VAL A 72 15.17 4.20 -3.43
CA VAL A 72 14.04 3.39 -2.97
C VAL A 72 12.71 3.95 -3.44
N VAL A 73 11.88 3.11 -4.03
CA VAL A 73 10.45 3.39 -4.25
C VAL A 73 9.66 2.64 -3.18
N VAL A 74 8.88 3.38 -2.39
CA VAL A 74 7.95 2.79 -1.44
C VAL A 74 6.59 2.65 -2.12
N CYS A 75 5.95 1.49 -1.99
CA CYS A 75 4.59 1.28 -2.46
C CYS A 75 3.69 1.04 -1.25
N THR A 76 2.62 1.83 -1.09
CA THR A 76 1.63 1.63 -0.04
C THR A 76 0.28 1.24 -0.62
N ILE A 77 -0.29 0.19 -0.06
CA ILE A 77 -1.57 -0.41 -0.48
C ILE A 77 -2.48 -0.65 0.74
N GLY A 78 -2.36 0.18 1.74
CA GLY A 78 -3.10 0.13 3.00
C GLY A 78 -2.93 1.44 3.76
N PHE A 79 -3.18 1.42 5.05
CA PHE A 79 -3.15 2.61 5.90
C PHE A 79 -1.75 3.21 6.03
N PHE A 80 -1.67 4.49 6.27
CA PHE A 80 -0.40 5.22 6.42
C PHE A 80 0.27 5.08 7.79
N THR A 81 -0.25 4.28 8.70
CA THR A 81 0.27 4.08 10.06
C THR A 81 1.78 3.85 10.08
N ASN A 82 2.28 2.89 9.29
CA ASN A 82 3.70 2.58 9.24
C ASN A 82 4.57 3.73 8.71
N LEU A 83 4.07 4.50 7.74
CA LEU A 83 4.81 5.64 7.19
C LEU A 83 4.83 6.81 8.18
N LYS A 84 3.71 7.07 8.88
CA LYS A 84 3.67 8.04 9.98
C LYS A 84 4.71 7.69 11.03
N ASP A 85 4.70 6.45 11.50
CA ASP A 85 5.61 6.00 12.55
C ASP A 85 7.08 6.09 12.11
N LEU A 86 7.36 5.75 10.84
CA LEU A 86 8.70 5.94 10.26
C LEU A 86 9.10 7.41 10.26
N LEU A 87 8.25 8.32 9.78
CA LEU A 87 8.55 9.77 9.74
C LEU A 87 8.84 10.33 11.13
N LEU A 88 8.12 9.87 12.14
CA LEU A 88 8.23 10.34 13.52
C LEU A 88 9.35 9.67 14.32
N SER A 89 10.00 8.65 13.77
CA SER A 89 11.06 7.91 14.46
C SER A 89 12.33 8.76 14.62
N GLY A 90 13.01 8.59 15.75
CA GLY A 90 14.35 9.15 16.00
C GLY A 90 15.45 8.34 15.33
N GLY A 91 16.71 8.75 15.55
CA GLY A 91 17.89 7.95 15.20
C GLY A 91 17.94 6.67 16.03
N ASP A 92 18.54 5.62 15.44
CA ASP A 92 18.70 4.30 16.06
C ASP A 92 20.01 3.62 15.66
N GLU A 93 20.14 2.32 15.98
CA GLU A 93 21.31 1.50 15.66
C GLU A 93 21.59 1.35 14.15
N TYR A 94 20.59 1.59 13.29
CA TYR A 94 20.75 1.49 11.83
C TYR A 94 21.15 2.82 11.19
N SER A 95 20.70 3.94 11.76
CA SER A 95 20.98 5.28 11.25
C SER A 95 20.81 6.36 12.33
N PRO A 96 21.76 7.31 12.46
CA PRO A 96 21.61 8.45 13.36
C PRO A 96 20.57 9.48 12.88
N LEU A 97 20.11 9.39 11.63
CA LEU A 97 19.15 10.30 11.04
C LEU A 97 17.76 10.11 11.66
N SER A 98 17.00 11.19 11.79
CA SER A 98 15.57 11.09 12.04
C SER A 98 14.90 10.29 10.91
N GLY A 99 13.69 9.74 11.17
CA GLY A 99 12.95 9.02 10.14
C GLY A 99 12.65 9.88 8.91
N CYS A 100 12.29 11.16 9.13
CA CYS A 100 12.06 12.13 8.06
C CYS A 100 13.31 12.36 7.21
N ASP A 101 14.48 12.59 7.85
CA ASP A 101 15.74 12.81 7.14
C ASP A 101 16.22 11.54 6.41
N LEU A 102 16.03 10.36 7.02
CA LEU A 102 16.35 9.09 6.39
C LEU A 102 15.50 8.85 5.15
N VAL A 103 14.20 9.12 5.22
CA VAL A 103 13.28 9.05 4.07
C VAL A 103 13.69 10.06 3.01
N ALA A 104 13.92 11.33 3.37
CA ALA A 104 14.36 12.37 2.43
C ALA A 104 15.63 11.98 1.68
N LYS A 105 16.56 11.30 2.36
CA LYS A 105 17.83 10.87 1.78
C LYS A 105 17.68 9.63 0.89
N LYS A 106 16.88 8.65 1.29
CA LYS A 106 16.90 7.29 0.68
C LYS A 106 15.75 7.04 -0.27
N VAL A 107 14.59 7.64 -0.02
CA VAL A 107 13.38 7.37 -0.79
C VAL A 107 13.29 8.32 -1.97
N LYS A 108 13.23 7.77 -3.17
CA LYS A 108 13.01 8.51 -4.40
C LYS A 108 11.57 9.04 -4.48
N ARG A 109 10.59 8.18 -4.16
CA ARG A 109 9.16 8.48 -4.19
C ARG A 109 8.34 7.43 -3.44
N VAL A 110 7.12 7.78 -3.14
CA VAL A 110 6.06 6.83 -2.77
C VAL A 110 5.08 6.69 -3.94
N VAL A 111 4.58 5.48 -4.16
CA VAL A 111 3.37 5.24 -4.95
C VAL A 111 2.32 4.69 -4.00
N SER A 112 1.19 5.36 -3.90
CA SER A 112 0.17 5.07 -2.89
C SER A 112 -1.19 4.80 -3.52
N MET A 113 -1.79 3.66 -3.19
CA MET A 113 -3.23 3.47 -3.35
C MET A 113 -3.92 4.22 -2.22
N ALA A 114 -4.32 5.45 -2.48
CA ALA A 114 -4.99 6.30 -1.52
C ALA A 114 -5.69 7.48 -2.20
N GLY A 115 -6.79 7.92 -1.57
CA GLY A 115 -7.56 9.07 -2.01
C GLY A 115 -8.62 8.77 -3.04
N LEU A 116 -9.61 9.64 -3.11
CA LEU A 116 -10.64 9.72 -4.14
C LEU A 116 -10.56 11.12 -4.76
N PHE A 117 -10.38 11.20 -6.07
CA PHE A 117 -10.04 12.46 -6.73
C PHE A 117 -11.19 12.98 -7.63
N PRO A 118 -11.39 14.35 -7.67
CA PRO A 118 -10.59 15.40 -7.01
C PRO A 118 -10.86 15.58 -5.53
N GLU A 119 -11.93 15.04 -5.00
CA GLU A 119 -12.31 15.10 -3.59
C GLU A 119 -13.16 13.89 -3.20
N GLY A 120 -13.10 13.48 -1.94
CA GLY A 120 -13.91 12.38 -1.46
C GLY A 120 -13.38 11.77 -0.17
N LYS A 121 -13.84 10.55 0.12
CA LYS A 121 -13.48 9.79 1.30
C LYS A 121 -13.08 8.38 0.86
N GLU A 122 -11.78 8.10 0.90
CA GLU A 122 -11.24 6.82 0.46
C GLU A 122 -10.73 6.00 1.66
N PHE A 123 -10.90 4.69 1.58
CA PHE A 123 -10.73 3.73 2.66
C PHE A 123 -9.39 3.82 3.36
N ASN A 124 -8.26 3.77 2.63
CA ASN A 124 -6.93 3.81 3.21
C ASN A 124 -6.63 5.12 3.93
N VAL A 125 -7.26 6.21 3.48
CA VAL A 125 -7.13 7.54 4.10
C VAL A 125 -7.95 7.62 5.39
N TYR A 126 -9.22 7.23 5.37
CA TYR A 126 -10.08 7.42 6.55
C TYR A 126 -9.87 6.37 7.65
N CYS A 127 -9.33 5.20 7.32
CA CYS A 127 -9.08 4.17 8.33
C CYS A 127 -7.96 4.53 9.30
N ASP A 128 -7.06 5.45 8.94
CA ASP A 128 -6.11 6.08 9.85
C ASP A 128 -5.91 7.54 9.47
N THR A 129 -6.94 8.37 9.72
CA THR A 129 -6.94 9.79 9.37
C THR A 129 -5.77 10.57 9.96
N PRO A 130 -5.37 10.37 11.24
CA PRO A 130 -4.20 11.05 11.80
C PRO A 130 -2.91 10.69 11.05
N ALA A 131 -2.70 9.43 10.71
CA ALA A 131 -1.52 9.02 9.96
C ALA A 131 -1.53 9.57 8.53
N SER A 132 -2.69 9.54 7.87
CA SER A 132 -2.86 10.09 6.52
C SER A 132 -2.54 11.58 6.47
N ARG A 133 -2.99 12.35 7.48
CA ARG A 133 -2.68 13.76 7.61
C ARG A 133 -1.19 14.02 7.79
N VAL A 134 -0.53 13.30 8.70
CA VAL A 134 0.92 13.43 8.94
C VAL A 134 1.71 13.13 7.66
N VAL A 135 1.36 12.06 6.94
CA VAL A 135 2.05 11.69 5.70
C VAL A 135 1.82 12.73 4.61
N ALA A 136 0.57 13.18 4.40
CA ALA A 136 0.24 14.20 3.41
C ALA A 136 1.03 15.51 3.62
N GLU A 137 1.16 15.94 4.88
CA GLU A 137 1.81 17.20 5.24
C GLU A 137 3.33 17.09 5.31
N ARG A 138 3.87 15.96 5.79
CA ARG A 138 5.27 15.86 6.21
C ARG A 138 6.12 14.92 5.36
N TRP A 139 5.55 14.16 4.43
CA TRP A 139 6.37 13.30 3.58
C TRP A 139 7.31 14.13 2.72
N PRO A 140 8.64 13.91 2.79
CA PRO A 140 9.60 14.86 2.21
C PRO A 140 9.83 14.69 0.71
N THR A 141 9.44 13.57 0.11
CA THR A 141 9.64 13.29 -1.32
C THR A 141 8.30 13.25 -2.07
N GLU A 142 8.34 13.03 -3.39
CA GLU A 142 7.15 12.94 -4.24
C GLU A 142 6.25 11.76 -3.82
N ILE A 143 4.94 11.99 -3.77
CA ILE A 143 3.93 10.93 -3.67
C ILE A 143 3.15 10.88 -5.00
N ILE A 144 3.04 9.68 -5.58
CA ILE A 144 2.16 9.40 -6.70
C ILE A 144 0.93 8.67 -6.16
N PHE A 145 -0.23 9.29 -6.25
CA PHE A 145 -1.49 8.72 -5.82
C PHE A 145 -2.15 7.93 -6.96
N SER A 146 -2.39 6.63 -6.74
CA SER A 146 -3.33 5.83 -7.50
C SER A 146 -4.66 5.90 -6.76
N GLY A 147 -5.57 6.78 -7.19
CA GLY A 147 -6.84 7.02 -6.55
C GLY A 147 -7.80 5.83 -6.66
N PHE A 148 -8.86 5.88 -5.85
CA PHE A 148 -9.93 4.88 -5.86
C PHE A 148 -10.49 4.65 -7.27
N GLU A 149 -10.73 5.71 -8.02
CA GLU A 149 -11.29 5.68 -9.36
C GLU A 149 -10.44 4.89 -10.37
N ILE A 150 -9.10 4.86 -10.19
CA ILE A 150 -8.18 4.21 -11.12
C ILE A 150 -8.36 2.70 -11.13
N GLY A 151 -8.38 2.07 -9.95
CA GLY A 151 -8.47 0.60 -9.84
C GLY A 151 -9.90 0.07 -9.82
N ASN A 152 -10.88 0.94 -9.60
CA ASN A 152 -12.28 0.56 -9.43
C ASN A 152 -12.90 -0.08 -10.68
N MET A 153 -12.42 0.28 -11.86
CA MET A 153 -12.91 -0.23 -13.15
C MET A 153 -12.06 -1.36 -13.74
N ILE A 154 -10.98 -1.73 -13.08
CA ILE A 154 -10.07 -2.77 -13.56
C ILE A 154 -10.27 -4.04 -12.72
N PHE A 155 -10.74 -5.12 -13.34
CA PHE A 155 -11.05 -6.36 -12.64
C PHE A 155 -10.00 -7.44 -12.91
N THR A 156 -9.55 -8.11 -11.84
CA THR A 156 -8.56 -9.20 -11.92
C THR A 156 -9.01 -10.43 -11.15
N GLY A 157 -8.27 -11.54 -11.35
CA GLY A 157 -8.44 -12.79 -10.62
C GLY A 157 -9.37 -13.79 -11.27
N LYS A 158 -10.36 -13.39 -12.07
CA LYS A 158 -11.36 -14.32 -12.66
C LYS A 158 -10.71 -15.45 -13.46
N LYS A 159 -9.77 -15.13 -14.34
CA LYS A 159 -9.05 -16.14 -15.12
C LYS A 159 -8.24 -17.07 -14.21
N LEU A 160 -7.55 -16.53 -13.20
CA LEU A 160 -6.76 -17.32 -12.26
C LEU A 160 -7.61 -18.35 -11.51
N VAL A 161 -8.78 -17.94 -11.02
CA VAL A 161 -9.69 -18.86 -10.31
C VAL A 161 -10.17 -19.99 -11.20
N GLN A 162 -10.34 -19.75 -12.49
CA GLN A 162 -10.76 -20.75 -13.49
C GLN A 162 -9.64 -21.69 -13.96
N MET A 163 -8.37 -21.33 -13.73
CA MET A 163 -7.23 -22.16 -14.12
C MET A 163 -7.08 -23.38 -13.19
N ASP A 164 -6.63 -24.51 -13.74
CA ASP A 164 -6.25 -25.69 -12.96
C ASP A 164 -4.84 -25.50 -12.35
N VAL A 165 -4.74 -24.55 -11.42
CA VAL A 165 -3.54 -24.31 -10.61
C VAL A 165 -3.81 -24.84 -9.21
N LYS A 166 -2.97 -25.77 -8.74
CA LYS A 166 -3.04 -26.35 -7.39
C LYS A 166 -2.07 -25.64 -6.45
N ASP A 167 -2.36 -25.73 -5.16
CA ASP A 167 -1.49 -25.23 -4.07
C ASP A 167 -1.06 -23.76 -4.27
N SER A 168 -2.01 -22.91 -4.71
CA SER A 168 -1.77 -21.50 -4.97
C SER A 168 -2.51 -20.60 -3.96
N PRO A 169 -1.80 -20.00 -2.99
CA PRO A 169 -2.41 -19.07 -2.05
C PRO A 169 -3.00 -17.84 -2.74
N VAL A 170 -2.48 -17.45 -3.90
CA VAL A 170 -3.04 -16.35 -4.69
C VAL A 170 -4.41 -16.73 -5.26
N LYS A 171 -4.52 -17.92 -5.87
CA LYS A 171 -5.81 -18.42 -6.37
C LYS A 171 -6.81 -18.59 -5.24
N ASP A 172 -6.39 -19.14 -4.10
CA ASP A 172 -7.26 -19.32 -2.96
C ASP A 172 -7.78 -18.00 -2.39
N ALA A 173 -6.91 -16.96 -2.30
CA ALA A 173 -7.32 -15.63 -1.88
C ALA A 173 -8.41 -15.05 -2.79
N TYR A 174 -8.23 -15.14 -4.11
CA TYR A 174 -9.25 -14.68 -5.06
C TYR A 174 -10.53 -15.51 -4.98
N SER A 175 -10.43 -16.83 -4.82
CA SER A 175 -11.59 -17.72 -4.69
C SER A 175 -12.43 -17.38 -3.47
N LEU A 176 -11.81 -17.05 -2.34
CA LEU A 176 -12.49 -16.59 -1.13
C LEU A 176 -13.19 -15.25 -1.34
N CYS A 177 -12.52 -14.28 -1.98
CA CYS A 177 -13.14 -13.00 -2.31
C CYS A 177 -14.35 -13.17 -3.24
N PHE A 178 -14.27 -14.04 -4.25
CA PHE A 178 -15.37 -14.27 -5.19
C PHE A 178 -16.57 -14.96 -4.55
N ALA A 179 -16.33 -15.86 -3.61
CA ALA A 179 -17.40 -16.50 -2.84
C ALA A 179 -18.20 -15.50 -1.99
N GLU A 180 -17.62 -14.34 -1.67
CA GLU A 180 -18.24 -13.31 -0.83
C GLU A 180 -18.88 -12.15 -1.63
N GLY A 181 -18.74 -12.09 -2.96
CA GLY A 181 -19.48 -11.10 -3.73
C GLY A 181 -18.79 -10.46 -4.93
N ASP A 182 -17.62 -10.94 -5.33
CA ASP A 182 -16.88 -10.42 -6.49
C ASP A 182 -16.88 -11.40 -7.70
N PRO A 183 -18.04 -11.84 -8.23
CA PRO A 183 -18.09 -12.96 -9.22
C PRO A 183 -17.44 -12.63 -10.58
N ASN A 184 -17.23 -11.35 -10.86
CA ASN A 184 -16.67 -10.87 -12.12
C ASN A 184 -15.17 -10.55 -12.03
N GLY A 185 -14.58 -10.65 -10.86
CA GLY A 185 -13.22 -10.27 -10.57
C GLY A 185 -13.16 -9.26 -9.42
N ARG A 186 -11.99 -9.12 -8.83
CA ARG A 186 -11.73 -8.12 -7.78
C ARG A 186 -11.20 -6.85 -8.40
N MET A 187 -11.71 -5.70 -7.98
CA MET A 187 -11.16 -4.40 -8.34
C MET A 187 -9.66 -4.33 -8.01
N SER A 188 -8.88 -3.72 -8.88
CA SER A 188 -7.42 -3.78 -8.87
C SER A 188 -6.75 -2.54 -8.29
N TRP A 189 -7.34 -1.96 -7.25
CA TRP A 189 -6.84 -0.73 -6.62
C TRP A 189 -5.35 -0.82 -6.26
N ASP A 190 -4.97 -1.87 -5.53
CA ASP A 190 -3.60 -2.07 -5.07
C ASP A 190 -2.66 -2.43 -6.21
N LEU A 191 -3.13 -3.23 -7.16
CA LEU A 191 -2.34 -3.68 -8.29
C LEU A 191 -1.91 -2.54 -9.20
N THR A 192 -2.74 -1.49 -9.35
CA THR A 192 -2.38 -0.30 -10.15
C THR A 192 -1.24 0.48 -9.49
N ALA A 193 -1.27 0.64 -8.17
CA ALA A 193 -0.17 1.27 -7.44
C ALA A 193 1.13 0.45 -7.55
N VAL A 194 1.05 -0.87 -7.41
CA VAL A 194 2.21 -1.77 -7.57
C VAL A 194 2.76 -1.70 -8.99
N LEU A 195 1.90 -1.70 -10.01
CA LEU A 195 2.32 -1.55 -11.41
C LEU A 195 3.15 -0.28 -11.62
N VAL A 196 2.64 0.85 -11.12
CA VAL A 196 3.32 2.14 -11.24
C VAL A 196 4.61 2.20 -10.42
N ALA A 197 4.63 1.61 -9.22
CA ALA A 197 5.83 1.55 -8.40
C ALA A 197 6.98 0.80 -9.08
N VAL A 198 6.67 -0.26 -9.83
CA VAL A 198 7.66 -1.14 -10.49
C VAL A 198 8.00 -0.68 -11.91
N LYS A 199 7.00 -0.26 -12.69
CA LYS A 199 7.15 0.04 -14.12
C LYS A 199 7.14 1.54 -14.45
N GLY A 200 6.75 2.40 -13.52
CA GLY A 200 6.40 3.79 -13.79
C GLY A 200 4.97 3.92 -14.31
N TYR A 201 4.50 5.15 -14.41
CA TYR A 201 3.14 5.41 -14.91
C TYR A 201 3.04 5.35 -16.45
N GLU A 202 4.10 5.61 -17.16
CA GLU A 202 4.16 5.43 -18.61
C GLU A 202 4.26 3.95 -19.01
N PRO A 203 3.54 3.45 -20.01
CA PRO A 203 2.60 4.16 -20.90
C PRO A 203 1.14 4.13 -20.41
N TYR A 204 0.88 3.63 -19.20
CA TYR A 204 -0.46 3.27 -18.71
C TYR A 204 -1.32 4.47 -18.32
N TYR A 205 -0.71 5.49 -17.71
CA TYR A 205 -1.42 6.62 -17.11
C TYR A 205 -0.80 7.95 -17.53
N ASN A 206 -1.65 8.98 -17.57
CA ASN A 206 -1.21 10.36 -17.45
C ASN A 206 -1.08 10.70 -15.96
N VAL A 207 -0.46 11.85 -15.67
CA VAL A 207 -0.36 12.36 -14.30
C VAL A 207 -0.76 13.83 -14.26
N GLU A 208 -1.34 14.26 -13.16
CA GLU A 208 -1.56 15.65 -12.83
C GLU A 208 -0.78 16.00 -11.56
N ARG A 209 -0.05 17.10 -11.61
CA ARG A 209 0.71 17.62 -10.47
C ARG A 209 -0.18 18.49 -9.60
N GLY A 210 -0.02 18.37 -8.27
CA GLY A 210 -0.86 19.12 -7.33
C GLY A 210 -0.52 18.88 -5.87
N THR A 211 -1.46 19.21 -5.02
CA THR A 211 -1.38 19.05 -3.58
C THR A 211 -2.54 18.23 -3.05
N PHE A 212 -2.22 17.14 -2.37
CA PHE A 212 -3.17 16.31 -1.62
C PHE A 212 -3.33 16.84 -0.19
N ARG A 213 -4.57 16.90 0.31
CA ARG A 213 -4.88 17.31 1.68
C ARG A 213 -5.93 16.40 2.31
N VAL A 214 -5.76 16.10 3.59
CA VAL A 214 -6.81 15.53 4.43
C VAL A 214 -7.56 16.68 5.09
N VAL A 215 -8.84 16.88 4.72
CA VAL A 215 -9.56 18.12 5.00
C VAL A 215 -10.40 18.11 6.28
N ASN A 216 -10.66 16.93 6.86
CA ASN A 216 -11.41 16.80 8.11
C ASN A 216 -10.93 15.59 8.94
N ASP A 217 -11.48 15.44 10.13
CA ASP A 217 -11.12 14.34 11.04
C ASP A 217 -11.78 13.00 10.66
N GLU A 218 -12.71 13.03 9.72
CA GLU A 218 -13.33 11.83 9.16
C GLU A 218 -12.54 11.23 7.98
N GLY A 219 -11.42 11.85 7.59
CA GLY A 219 -10.55 11.36 6.53
C GLY A 219 -11.00 11.67 5.11
N ALA A 220 -11.83 12.70 4.94
CA ALA A 220 -12.07 13.22 3.60
C ALA A 220 -10.82 13.88 3.04
N ASN A 221 -10.59 13.71 1.74
CA ASN A 221 -9.46 14.32 1.04
C ASN A 221 -9.90 15.31 -0.02
N SER A 222 -9.00 16.20 -0.38
CA SER A 222 -9.12 17.07 -1.54
C SER A 222 -7.80 17.13 -2.32
N TRP A 223 -7.93 17.40 -3.61
CA TRP A 223 -6.83 17.64 -4.52
C TRP A 223 -6.93 19.04 -5.11
N THR A 224 -5.82 19.77 -5.05
CA THR A 224 -5.71 21.05 -5.73
C THR A 224 -4.67 20.92 -6.82
N PRO A 225 -5.05 21.00 -8.12
CA PRO A 225 -4.10 21.06 -9.21
C PRO A 225 -3.18 22.27 -9.03
N ASP A 226 -1.89 22.02 -9.03
CA ASP A 226 -0.85 23.06 -8.91
C ASP A 226 0.42 22.57 -9.59
N GLY A 227 0.82 23.22 -10.66
CA GLY A 227 2.04 22.87 -11.41
C GLY A 227 3.33 22.92 -10.58
N LYS A 228 3.29 23.50 -9.38
CA LYS A 228 4.41 23.57 -8.42
C LYS A 228 4.24 22.58 -7.25
N GLY A 229 3.10 21.93 -7.13
CA GLY A 229 2.85 20.93 -6.10
C GLY A 229 3.88 19.80 -6.18
N LYS A 230 4.19 19.18 -5.05
CA LYS A 230 5.19 18.09 -5.01
C LYS A 230 4.61 16.75 -5.45
N ASP A 231 3.29 16.57 -5.35
CA ASP A 231 2.64 15.29 -5.53
C ASP A 231 2.04 15.14 -6.92
N LEU A 232 1.81 13.89 -7.32
CA LEU A 232 1.16 13.53 -8.57
C LEU A 232 -0.07 12.66 -8.25
N ARG A 233 -1.14 12.80 -9.04
CA ARG A 233 -2.19 11.79 -9.12
C ARG A 233 -2.21 11.16 -10.49
N LEU A 234 -2.57 9.88 -10.56
CA LEU A 234 -2.80 9.20 -11.82
C LEU A 234 -4.10 9.67 -12.45
N ILE A 235 -4.09 9.73 -13.78
CA ILE A 235 -5.27 9.96 -14.61
C ILE A 235 -5.28 8.88 -15.69
N GLU A 236 -6.41 8.29 -15.94
CA GLU A 236 -6.55 7.32 -17.02
C GLU A 236 -6.09 7.90 -18.34
N LYS A 237 -5.28 7.14 -19.04
CA LYS A 237 -4.79 7.51 -20.39
C LYS A 237 -5.64 6.89 -21.49
N VAL A 238 -6.11 5.67 -21.20
CA VAL A 238 -7.01 4.91 -22.08
C VAL A 238 -8.08 4.31 -21.18
N PRO A 239 -9.38 4.44 -21.51
CA PRO A 239 -10.42 3.76 -20.73
C PRO A 239 -10.09 2.28 -20.59
N ALA A 240 -10.37 1.71 -19.42
CA ALA A 240 -10.24 0.28 -19.22
C ALA A 240 -11.06 -0.45 -20.31
N VAL A 241 -10.40 -1.30 -21.08
CA VAL A 241 -11.09 -2.10 -22.09
C VAL A 241 -11.89 -3.17 -21.35
N GLU A 242 -13.22 -3.21 -21.61
CA GLU A 242 -14.13 -4.21 -21.07
C GLU A 242 -13.72 -5.67 -21.39
#